data_9bc253da63de1f6c5ee3dc12c03285c3
#
_entry.id   9bc253da63de1f6c5ee3dc12c03285c3
#
_cell.length_a   1.000
_cell.length_b   1.000
_cell.length_c   1.000
_cell.angle_alpha   90.00
_cell.angle_beta   90.00
_cell.angle_gamma   90.00
#
_symmetry.space_group_name_H-M   'P 1'
#
loop_
_entity.id
_entity.type
_entity.pdbx_description
1 polymer ?
#
loop_
_entity_poly.entity_id
_entity_poly.type
_entity_poly.pdbx_seq_one_letter_code
_entity_poly.pdbx_strand_id
1 'polypeptide(L)'
;MGGLWTSIFALMMGQWGLIPSNWIASLREGRSSVYEVSWHRYVRASESRTIQPVGVVSDLTRGTVTNPSGLTTGEGGPTIFYRTGELDDIPSVTVDFGQNTVGILSIFFAGSSTSAFPSVDKDTEMDGDMNEQRPGIRLAFSETLQFLTNVSDFSRSYNGDTITPGSDQIAVRKDPYVWTANHGCQHRGTTHGKGQVCSDGLHGFRYLRIYLDALPSDTPHTLPHGRVEISNLSLALSAFHGTPDTFEGWFECSDENLTRWWFDGVYTNDLCVDKFRAADDAEPRGAGSETLEGKFVIHDAPKRDRDPYVADLAVAALTGYVSHGKGTVSEASGNVLADLAVHQRGDGWIPPASIMNYTLPLFDYPLWWVVCSHDYIWYTGDLDYLSTYYANLIAVLDNWYPSVTDPATGLVTKGLRGTAGYGDYAFVPRQGPVTYYNALYILALRRAAEIAVENQNDGDAERWRRRADEVAKALGEWNFDEKAGAFWDGMKEGEFVDAHAQDGNSIAILADVVGKKKARGALEYYSRVASRPYGNAFYDSDAVAEGFSQRVYAFVSYFELAARFKAGMGDSAVEEMKRLYGWMSRQDPGVTFW
;
A
#
# COMPACT_ATOMS: atom_id res chain seq x y z
N MET A 1 0.51 2.19 -3.24
CA MET A 1 -0.78 2.89 -3.06
C MET A 1 -1.83 1.91 -2.55
N GLY A 2 -1.61 1.29 -1.44
CA GLY A 2 -2.41 0.15 -1.00
C GLY A 2 -2.96 0.18 0.43
N GLY A 3 -2.56 1.06 1.31
CA GLY A 3 -3.03 1.06 2.69
C GLY A 3 -4.15 2.05 3.03
N LEU A 4 -5.02 2.41 2.07
CA LEU A 4 -5.58 3.76 2.01
C LEU A 4 -7.03 3.97 2.45
N TRP A 5 -7.75 2.98 2.99
CA TRP A 5 -9.20 3.08 2.73
C TRP A 5 -10.16 3.01 3.91
N THR A 6 -9.70 2.77 5.12
CA THR A 6 -10.57 2.63 6.29
C THR A 6 -10.88 3.91 7.03
N SER A 7 -10.05 4.90 6.90
CA SER A 7 -10.12 6.12 7.72
C SER A 7 -11.33 7.01 7.45
N ILE A 8 -12.01 6.84 6.32
CA ILE A 8 -13.11 7.73 5.93
C ILE A 8 -14.25 7.71 6.95
N PHE A 9 -14.67 6.54 7.40
CA PHE A 9 -15.80 6.42 8.32
C PHE A 9 -15.46 6.87 9.74
N ALA A 10 -14.26 6.58 10.19
CA ALA A 10 -13.87 6.84 11.56
C ALA A 10 -13.48 8.30 11.82
N LEU A 11 -12.82 8.95 10.85
CA LEU A 11 -12.55 10.40 10.92
C LEU A 11 -13.82 11.25 10.97
N MET A 12 -14.89 10.78 10.31
CA MET A 12 -16.15 11.51 10.27
C MET A 12 -16.88 11.54 11.60
N MET A 13 -16.71 10.53 12.43
CA MET A 13 -17.40 10.42 13.72
C MET A 13 -16.56 11.01 14.88
N GLY A 14 -15.23 10.96 14.80
CA GLY A 14 -14.33 11.43 15.86
C GLY A 14 -14.02 12.92 15.82
N GLN A 15 -13.83 13.52 14.66
CA GLN A 15 -13.48 14.95 14.53
C GLN A 15 -14.64 15.93 14.78
N TRP A 16 -15.89 15.46 14.83
CA TRP A 16 -17.06 16.33 14.95
C TRP A 16 -17.66 16.43 16.36
N GLY A 17 -17.00 15.87 17.38
CA GLY A 17 -17.41 16.06 18.77
C GLY A 17 -18.84 15.59 19.11
N LEU A 18 -19.40 14.64 18.34
CA LEU A 18 -20.77 14.18 18.49
C LEU A 18 -20.96 13.01 19.48
N ILE A 19 -19.89 12.53 20.11
CA ILE A 19 -19.99 11.51 21.16
C ILE A 19 -19.47 12.08 22.47
N PRO A 20 -20.31 12.29 23.48
CA PRO A 20 -19.84 12.69 24.81
C PRO A 20 -18.96 11.58 25.39
N SER A 21 -17.82 11.96 25.95
CA SER A 21 -16.83 11.05 26.58
C SER A 21 -17.41 10.12 27.65
N ASN A 22 -18.59 10.41 28.18
CA ASN A 22 -19.29 9.60 29.16
C ASN A 22 -19.95 8.33 28.62
N TRP A 23 -20.10 8.19 27.31
CA TRP A 23 -20.67 6.98 26.69
C TRP A 23 -19.67 5.82 26.62
N ILE A 24 -18.39 6.13 26.53
CA ILE A 24 -17.32 5.12 26.44
C ILE A 24 -17.13 4.42 27.80
N ALA A 25 -17.37 5.12 28.91
CA ALA A 25 -17.22 4.57 30.25
C ALA A 25 -18.34 3.56 30.63
N SER A 26 -19.56 3.76 30.10
CA SER A 26 -20.71 2.89 30.43
C SER A 26 -20.69 1.53 29.71
N LEU A 27 -19.89 1.37 28.66
CA LEU A 27 -19.76 0.12 27.92
C LEU A 27 -18.73 -0.86 28.51
N ARG A 28 -17.90 -0.40 29.45
CA ARG A 28 -16.86 -1.25 30.09
C ARG A 28 -17.34 -2.11 31.25
N GLU A 29 -18.50 -1.85 31.84
CA GLU A 29 -18.97 -2.53 33.06
C GLU A 29 -19.95 -3.71 32.85
N GLY A 30 -20.23 -4.09 31.60
CA GLY A 30 -21.25 -5.08 31.25
C GLY A 30 -20.76 -6.38 30.60
N ARG A 31 -19.53 -6.85 30.83
CA ARG A 31 -19.06 -8.11 30.25
C ARG A 31 -19.36 -9.32 31.14
N SER A 32 -20.57 -9.84 31.00
CA SER A 32 -20.91 -11.23 31.42
C SER A 32 -22.17 -11.69 30.72
N SER A 33 -22.03 -12.11 29.46
CA SER A 33 -22.80 -13.15 28.78
C SER A 33 -22.23 -13.31 27.36
N VAL A 34 -22.12 -14.53 26.89
CA VAL A 34 -21.63 -14.89 25.55
C VAL A 34 -22.68 -14.45 24.52
N TYR A 35 -22.75 -13.16 24.26
CA TYR A 35 -23.35 -12.65 23.03
C TYR A 35 -22.20 -12.49 22.03
N GLU A 36 -22.24 -13.26 20.97
CA GLU A 36 -21.42 -13.08 19.79
C GLU A 36 -21.60 -11.60 19.34
N VAL A 37 -20.57 -10.80 19.46
CA VAL A 37 -20.64 -9.36 19.13
C VAL A 37 -20.85 -9.27 17.63
N SER A 38 -21.92 -8.61 17.20
CA SER A 38 -22.47 -8.67 15.81
C SER A 38 -21.44 -8.36 14.73
N TRP A 39 -20.48 -7.46 15.02
CA TRP A 39 -19.48 -7.04 14.07
C TRP A 39 -18.32 -8.03 13.85
N HIS A 40 -18.08 -9.00 14.75
CA HIS A 40 -16.99 -9.98 14.62
C HIS A 40 -17.08 -10.75 13.29
N ARG A 41 -18.27 -10.97 12.75
CA ARG A 41 -18.52 -11.66 11.48
C ARG A 41 -17.94 -10.92 10.26
N TYR A 42 -17.61 -9.64 10.40
CA TYR A 42 -17.02 -8.84 9.31
C TYR A 42 -15.50 -8.81 9.37
N VAL A 43 -14.87 -9.23 10.46
CA VAL A 43 -13.41 -9.31 10.57
C VAL A 43 -12.87 -10.31 9.57
N ARG A 44 -11.86 -9.91 8.80
CA ARG A 44 -11.33 -10.69 7.67
C ARG A 44 -10.09 -11.51 8.00
N ALA A 45 -9.47 -11.30 9.15
CA ALA A 45 -8.32 -12.08 9.55
C ALA A 45 -8.65 -13.57 9.58
N SER A 46 -7.72 -14.39 9.11
CA SER A 46 -7.80 -15.84 9.22
C SER A 46 -7.78 -16.29 10.70
N GLU A 47 -8.37 -17.44 11.01
CA GLU A 47 -8.31 -18.01 12.37
C GLU A 47 -6.87 -18.33 12.82
N SER A 48 -5.99 -18.62 11.86
CA SER A 48 -4.60 -19.01 12.09
C SER A 48 -3.64 -18.14 11.28
N ARG A 49 -2.43 -17.95 11.82
CA ARG A 49 -1.31 -17.37 11.06
C ARG A 49 -0.75 -18.33 10.00
N THR A 50 -1.13 -19.61 10.04
CA THR A 50 -0.80 -20.55 8.97
C THR A 50 -2.04 -20.75 8.11
N ILE A 51 -1.96 -20.28 6.87
CA ILE A 51 -3.05 -20.26 5.91
C ILE A 51 -2.80 -21.35 4.86
N GLN A 52 -3.85 -22.07 4.50
CA GLN A 52 -3.83 -23.02 3.39
C GLN A 52 -4.74 -22.55 2.27
N PRO A 53 -4.48 -22.95 1.01
CA PRO A 53 -5.42 -22.64 -0.07
C PRO A 53 -6.77 -23.30 0.20
N VAL A 54 -7.85 -22.58 -0.11
CA VAL A 54 -9.23 -23.04 0.10
C VAL A 54 -9.78 -23.80 -1.11
N GLY A 55 -9.13 -23.69 -2.27
CA GLY A 55 -9.62 -24.33 -3.50
C GLY A 55 -8.60 -24.35 -4.63
N VAL A 56 -8.95 -25.13 -5.65
CA VAL A 56 -8.24 -25.16 -6.94
C VAL A 56 -9.13 -24.50 -8.00
N VAL A 57 -8.56 -23.61 -8.80
CA VAL A 57 -9.24 -23.02 -9.97
C VAL A 57 -9.18 -24.02 -11.13
N SER A 58 -10.15 -24.93 -11.19
CA SER A 58 -10.16 -26.10 -12.09
C SER A 58 -10.01 -25.71 -13.55
N ASP A 59 -10.67 -24.61 -13.97
CA ASP A 59 -10.64 -24.15 -15.37
C ASP A 59 -9.25 -23.64 -15.81
N LEU A 60 -8.32 -23.45 -14.88
CA LEU A 60 -6.93 -23.05 -15.12
C LEU A 60 -5.94 -24.20 -14.93
N THR A 61 -6.39 -25.42 -14.65
CA THR A 61 -5.53 -26.60 -14.66
C THR A 61 -5.19 -26.99 -16.10
N ARG A 62 -3.90 -27.17 -16.42
CA ARG A 62 -3.40 -27.48 -17.76
C ARG A 62 -2.40 -28.63 -17.72
N GLY A 63 -2.20 -29.24 -18.88
CA GLY A 63 -1.24 -30.34 -19.06
C GLY A 63 -1.59 -31.57 -18.22
N THR A 64 -0.61 -32.43 -17.98
CA THR A 64 -0.81 -33.65 -17.22
C THR A 64 -0.60 -33.42 -15.73
N VAL A 65 -1.70 -33.31 -15.02
CA VAL A 65 -1.73 -33.18 -13.55
C VAL A 65 -2.68 -34.21 -12.95
N THR A 66 -2.20 -34.94 -11.95
CA THR A 66 -3.01 -35.92 -11.18
C THR A 66 -3.31 -35.37 -9.80
N ASN A 67 -4.53 -35.56 -9.31
CA ASN A 67 -5.01 -35.14 -8.00
C ASN A 67 -4.74 -33.64 -7.68
N PRO A 68 -5.17 -32.68 -8.51
CA PRO A 68 -4.91 -31.24 -8.25
C PRO A 68 -5.51 -30.77 -6.93
N SER A 69 -6.61 -31.36 -6.45
CA SER A 69 -7.24 -31.05 -5.16
C SER A 69 -6.41 -31.49 -3.95
N GLY A 70 -5.43 -32.36 -4.13
CA GLY A 70 -4.49 -32.74 -3.06
C GLY A 70 -3.74 -31.55 -2.45
N LEU A 71 -3.57 -30.46 -3.22
CA LEU A 71 -2.95 -29.22 -2.73
C LEU A 71 -3.78 -28.46 -1.68
N THR A 72 -5.07 -28.74 -1.59
CA THR A 72 -6.00 -28.02 -0.69
C THR A 72 -6.55 -28.88 0.44
N THR A 73 -6.83 -30.14 0.14
CA THR A 73 -7.44 -31.07 1.12
C THR A 73 -6.43 -32.00 1.77
N GLY A 74 -5.28 -32.21 1.12
CA GLY A 74 -4.32 -33.26 1.49
C GLY A 74 -4.84 -34.68 1.25
N GLU A 75 -6.07 -34.85 0.72
CA GLU A 75 -6.68 -36.13 0.47
C GLU A 75 -6.27 -36.75 -0.85
N GLY A 76 -6.28 -38.08 -0.94
CA GLY A 76 -5.99 -38.80 -2.17
C GLY A 76 -4.50 -38.86 -2.56
N GLY A 77 -3.60 -38.43 -1.66
CA GLY A 77 -2.15 -38.40 -1.91
C GLY A 77 -1.65 -37.11 -2.58
N PRO A 78 -0.38 -37.08 -2.99
CA PRO A 78 0.24 -35.88 -3.55
C PRO A 78 -0.37 -35.50 -4.91
N THR A 79 -0.32 -34.20 -5.20
CA THR A 79 -0.55 -33.67 -6.56
C THR A 79 0.69 -33.96 -7.40
N ILE A 80 0.50 -34.57 -8.57
CA ILE A 80 1.58 -34.97 -9.44
C ILE A 80 1.55 -34.15 -10.74
N PHE A 81 2.62 -33.42 -10.98
CA PHE A 81 2.89 -32.74 -12.25
C PHE A 81 3.78 -33.64 -13.10
N TYR A 82 3.44 -33.80 -14.37
CA TYR A 82 4.15 -34.67 -15.27
C TYR A 82 4.27 -34.10 -16.67
N ARG A 83 5.52 -34.06 -17.19
CA ARG A 83 5.84 -33.58 -18.52
C ARG A 83 6.97 -34.44 -19.13
N THR A 84 6.78 -34.99 -20.33
CA THR A 84 7.79 -35.86 -20.94
C THR A 84 8.88 -35.08 -21.67
N GLY A 85 8.57 -33.88 -22.17
CA GLY A 85 9.51 -33.05 -22.92
C GLY A 85 8.97 -31.65 -23.17
N GLU A 86 9.79 -30.79 -23.73
CA GLU A 86 9.47 -29.38 -23.96
C GLU A 86 8.30 -29.13 -24.91
N LEU A 87 7.99 -30.11 -25.77
CA LEU A 87 6.89 -30.01 -26.72
C LEU A 87 5.52 -30.30 -26.14
N ASP A 88 5.47 -30.87 -24.94
CA ASP A 88 4.21 -31.13 -24.25
C ASP A 88 3.67 -29.84 -23.60
N ASP A 89 2.34 -29.80 -23.41
CA ASP A 89 1.71 -28.74 -22.64
C ASP A 89 2.32 -28.63 -21.26
N ILE A 90 2.54 -27.41 -20.81
CA ILE A 90 3.08 -27.13 -19.48
C ILE A 90 2.06 -27.49 -18.40
N PRO A 91 2.33 -28.52 -17.56
CA PRO A 91 1.45 -28.87 -16.47
C PRO A 91 1.37 -27.76 -15.46
N SER A 92 0.16 -27.32 -15.13
CA SER A 92 -0.05 -26.25 -14.15
C SER A 92 -1.32 -26.43 -13.34
N VAL A 93 -1.28 -25.96 -12.10
CA VAL A 93 -2.43 -25.83 -11.20
C VAL A 93 -2.45 -24.42 -10.64
N THR A 94 -3.63 -23.83 -10.57
CA THR A 94 -3.85 -22.57 -9.86
C THR A 94 -4.64 -22.83 -8.59
N VAL A 95 -4.10 -22.42 -7.45
CA VAL A 95 -4.79 -22.49 -6.15
C VAL A 95 -5.30 -21.12 -5.74
N ASP A 96 -6.42 -21.11 -5.01
CA ASP A 96 -7.07 -19.93 -4.44
C ASP A 96 -6.93 -19.95 -2.92
N PHE A 97 -6.42 -18.90 -2.31
CA PHE A 97 -6.35 -18.71 -0.86
C PHE A 97 -7.61 -18.08 -0.26
N GLY A 98 -8.65 -17.86 -1.09
CA GLY A 98 -9.95 -17.34 -0.70
C GLY A 98 -10.04 -15.83 -0.62
N GLN A 99 -8.96 -15.16 -0.28
CA GLN A 99 -8.83 -13.69 -0.24
C GLN A 99 -7.36 -13.30 -0.39
N ASN A 100 -7.10 -12.03 -0.65
CA ASN A 100 -5.72 -11.53 -0.64
C ASN A 100 -5.11 -11.74 0.74
N THR A 101 -3.86 -12.16 0.73
CA THR A 101 -3.06 -12.42 1.92
C THR A 101 -1.60 -12.05 1.65
N VAL A 102 -0.78 -12.00 2.70
CA VAL A 102 0.66 -11.71 2.57
C VAL A 102 1.46 -12.61 3.50
N GLY A 103 2.53 -13.20 2.99
CA GLY A 103 3.32 -14.08 3.83
C GLY A 103 4.37 -14.89 3.06
N ILE A 104 4.95 -15.82 3.78
CA ILE A 104 6.01 -16.70 3.32
C ILE A 104 5.41 -18.07 2.98
N LEU A 105 5.54 -18.46 1.71
CA LEU A 105 5.02 -19.73 1.20
C LEU A 105 5.96 -20.88 1.57
N SER A 106 5.39 -22.00 1.99
CA SER A 106 6.07 -23.29 2.10
C SER A 106 5.39 -24.32 1.21
N ILE A 107 6.19 -25.10 0.48
CA ILE A 107 5.75 -26.20 -0.36
C ILE A 107 6.34 -27.52 0.18
N PHE A 108 5.48 -28.48 0.43
CA PHE A 108 5.87 -29.80 0.89
C PHE A 108 6.00 -30.72 -0.33
N PHE A 109 7.21 -30.88 -0.86
CA PHE A 109 7.50 -31.79 -1.94
C PHE A 109 7.57 -33.22 -1.42
N ALA A 110 6.86 -34.14 -2.09
CA ALA A 110 6.99 -35.57 -1.87
C ALA A 110 8.15 -36.19 -2.66
N GLY A 111 8.66 -35.45 -3.64
CA GLY A 111 9.84 -35.81 -4.41
C GLY A 111 9.76 -35.42 -5.89
N SER A 112 10.78 -35.81 -6.64
CA SER A 112 10.82 -35.61 -8.08
C SER A 112 11.61 -36.70 -8.80
N SER A 113 11.40 -36.84 -10.11
CA SER A 113 12.25 -37.66 -10.99
C SER A 113 12.39 -37.00 -12.37
N THR A 114 13.56 -37.17 -12.96
CA THR A 114 13.83 -36.69 -14.34
C THR A 114 13.23 -37.60 -15.40
N SER A 115 12.99 -38.90 -15.09
CA SER A 115 12.36 -39.82 -15.99
C SER A 115 10.85 -39.88 -15.79
N ALA A 116 10.17 -40.14 -16.91
CA ALA A 116 8.72 -40.25 -16.96
C ALA A 116 8.15 -41.42 -16.13
N PHE A 117 8.93 -42.47 -15.95
CA PHE A 117 8.54 -43.67 -15.23
C PHE A 117 9.49 -43.91 -14.06
N PRO A 118 8.99 -44.35 -12.88
CA PRO A 118 9.87 -44.76 -11.81
C PRO A 118 10.75 -45.90 -12.31
N SER A 119 12.01 -45.64 -12.50
CA SER A 119 12.99 -46.69 -12.80
C SER A 119 13.16 -47.52 -11.54
N VAL A 120 13.00 -48.85 -11.69
CA VAL A 120 13.25 -49.84 -10.64
C VAL A 120 14.75 -50.11 -10.54
N ASP A 121 15.61 -49.17 -10.80
CA ASP A 121 17.05 -49.40 -10.64
C ASP A 121 17.56 -48.82 -9.33
N LYS A 122 18.02 -49.78 -8.54
CA LYS A 122 18.67 -49.59 -7.27
C LYS A 122 20.12 -49.10 -7.45
N ASP A 123 20.47 -48.21 -6.54
CA ASP A 123 21.80 -48.06 -5.99
C ASP A 123 22.93 -47.56 -6.94
N THR A 124 23.11 -46.25 -6.94
CA THR A 124 24.44 -45.67 -6.72
C THR A 124 24.24 -44.35 -5.96
N GLU A 125 24.39 -44.47 -4.63
CA GLU A 125 24.62 -43.31 -3.78
C GLU A 125 25.97 -42.70 -4.17
N MET A 126 25.93 -41.48 -4.71
CA MET A 126 27.05 -40.55 -4.63
C MET A 126 26.52 -39.25 -4.06
N ASP A 127 26.94 -39.04 -2.83
CA ASP A 127 26.71 -37.82 -2.06
C ASP A 127 27.39 -36.64 -2.78
N GLY A 128 26.61 -35.60 -3.05
CA GLY A 128 27.22 -34.27 -3.25
C GLY A 128 27.59 -33.82 -4.65
N ASP A 129 26.87 -34.18 -5.72
CA ASP A 129 27.20 -33.64 -7.05
C ASP A 129 26.33 -32.41 -7.39
N MET A 130 26.99 -31.27 -7.54
CA MET A 130 26.40 -30.01 -8.03
C MET A 130 25.94 -30.09 -9.50
N ASN A 131 26.02 -31.22 -10.16
CA ASN A 131 25.67 -31.47 -11.56
C ASN A 131 24.38 -32.29 -11.74
N GLU A 132 23.65 -32.62 -10.68
CA GLU A 132 22.41 -33.38 -10.83
C GLU A 132 21.31 -32.50 -11.43
N GLN A 133 20.82 -32.90 -12.60
CA GLN A 133 19.67 -32.27 -13.25
C GLN A 133 18.39 -32.58 -12.48
N ARG A 134 17.57 -31.56 -12.23
CA ARG A 134 16.32 -31.67 -11.48
C ARG A 134 15.17 -31.04 -12.21
N PRO A 135 13.94 -31.61 -12.15
CA PRO A 135 12.76 -30.94 -12.69
C PRO A 135 12.53 -29.60 -11.97
N GLY A 136 12.09 -28.61 -12.74
CA GLY A 136 11.80 -27.27 -12.24
C GLY A 136 10.31 -27.08 -11.94
N ILE A 137 10.01 -26.43 -10.83
CA ILE A 137 8.71 -25.81 -10.56
C ILE A 137 8.90 -24.31 -10.62
N ARG A 138 7.99 -23.65 -11.32
CA ARG A 138 7.88 -22.20 -11.33
C ARG A 138 6.58 -21.77 -10.65
N LEU A 139 6.64 -20.60 -10.01
CA LEU A 139 5.52 -20.01 -9.29
C LEU A 139 5.16 -18.66 -9.92
N ALA A 140 3.88 -18.36 -9.97
CA ALA A 140 3.38 -17.04 -10.33
C ALA A 140 2.24 -16.65 -9.39
N PHE A 141 2.33 -15.45 -8.85
CA PHE A 141 1.40 -14.91 -7.87
C PHE A 141 0.55 -13.81 -8.48
N SER A 142 -0.72 -13.73 -8.11
CA SER A 142 -1.60 -12.63 -8.48
C SER A 142 -2.68 -12.40 -7.44
N GLU A 143 -3.09 -11.16 -7.28
CA GLU A 143 -4.26 -10.79 -6.48
C GLU A 143 -5.56 -11.13 -7.19
N THR A 144 -5.54 -11.17 -8.52
CA THR A 144 -6.73 -11.39 -9.36
C THR A 144 -6.48 -12.43 -10.44
N LEU A 145 -7.53 -13.13 -10.87
CA LEU A 145 -7.43 -14.02 -12.03
C LEU A 145 -7.20 -13.27 -13.35
N GLN A 146 -7.63 -12.02 -13.41
CA GLN A 146 -7.50 -11.18 -14.61
C GLN A 146 -6.03 -10.96 -15.00
N PHE A 147 -5.15 -10.80 -14.03
CA PHE A 147 -3.73 -10.52 -14.25
C PHE A 147 -2.83 -11.74 -14.01
N LEU A 148 -3.42 -12.90 -13.70
CA LEU A 148 -2.65 -14.12 -13.48
C LEU A 148 -2.09 -14.64 -14.81
N THR A 149 -0.77 -14.65 -14.91
CA THR A 149 -0.01 -15.19 -16.06
C THR A 149 0.98 -16.26 -15.59
N ASN A 150 2.00 -16.54 -16.38
CA ASN A 150 3.15 -17.37 -15.98
C ASN A 150 4.27 -16.53 -15.30
N VAL A 151 4.03 -15.25 -15.11
CA VAL A 151 4.90 -14.34 -14.38
C VAL A 151 4.07 -13.71 -13.28
N SER A 152 4.64 -13.54 -12.11
CA SER A 152 3.93 -12.92 -10.98
C SER A 152 3.43 -11.52 -11.34
N ASP A 153 2.18 -11.25 -10.97
CA ASP A 153 1.53 -9.96 -11.14
C ASP A 153 1.99 -9.02 -10.03
N PHE A 154 3.27 -8.87 -9.86
CA PHE A 154 3.80 -7.82 -9.05
C PHE A 154 5.07 -7.28 -9.69
N SER A 155 5.30 -6.03 -9.46
CA SER A 155 6.54 -5.40 -9.82
C SER A 155 7.05 -4.68 -8.61
N ARG A 156 8.25 -5.00 -8.20
CA ARG A 156 8.99 -4.15 -7.29
C ARG A 156 9.87 -3.27 -8.14
N SER A 157 9.59 -1.98 -8.13
CA SER A 157 10.42 -1.04 -8.83
C SER A 157 11.58 -0.63 -7.93
N TYR A 158 12.77 -0.75 -8.44
CA TYR A 158 13.92 -0.12 -7.84
C TYR A 158 13.95 1.35 -8.29
N ASN A 159 13.29 2.21 -7.51
CA ASN A 159 13.31 3.67 -7.75
C ASN A 159 13.00 4.10 -9.19
N GLY A 160 12.03 3.45 -9.80
CA GLY A 160 11.63 3.73 -11.17
C GLY A 160 12.51 3.10 -12.24
N ASP A 161 13.59 2.41 -11.88
CA ASP A 161 14.56 1.95 -12.88
C ASP A 161 14.22 0.61 -13.49
N THR A 162 13.79 -0.36 -12.71
CA THR A 162 13.53 -1.69 -13.26
C THR A 162 12.43 -2.41 -12.50
N ILE A 163 11.39 -2.74 -13.22
CA ILE A 163 10.39 -3.70 -12.76
C ILE A 163 11.06 -5.07 -12.79
N THR A 164 11.21 -5.71 -11.65
CA THR A 164 11.66 -7.10 -11.60
C THR A 164 10.44 -8.00 -11.71
N PRO A 165 10.18 -8.63 -12.86
CA PRO A 165 9.12 -9.62 -12.95
C PRO A 165 9.56 -10.84 -12.14
N GLY A 166 8.86 -11.10 -11.04
CA GLY A 166 9.11 -12.27 -10.23
C GLY A 166 8.43 -13.50 -10.84
N SER A 167 9.19 -14.48 -11.24
CA SER A 167 8.71 -15.84 -11.28
C SER A 167 9.70 -16.67 -10.49
N ASP A 168 9.28 -17.14 -9.34
CA ASP A 168 10.09 -18.01 -8.51
C ASP A 168 10.33 -19.34 -9.24
N GLN A 169 11.53 -19.85 -9.15
CA GLN A 169 11.89 -21.16 -9.68
C GLN A 169 12.53 -22.03 -8.61
N ILE A 170 12.16 -23.29 -8.59
CA ILE A 170 12.62 -24.30 -7.63
C ILE A 170 13.12 -25.49 -8.41
N ALA A 171 14.41 -25.84 -8.26
CA ALA A 171 14.93 -27.13 -8.70
C ALA A 171 14.56 -28.20 -7.65
N VAL A 172 13.57 -29.05 -7.98
CA VAL A 172 12.96 -29.94 -7.01
C VAL A 172 13.83 -31.17 -6.74
N ARG A 173 14.14 -31.45 -5.47
CA ARG A 173 14.94 -32.61 -5.04
C ARG A 173 14.21 -33.92 -5.26
N LYS A 174 14.96 -35.00 -5.40
CA LYS A 174 14.45 -36.37 -5.56
C LYS A 174 13.66 -36.83 -4.33
N ASP A 175 14.21 -36.57 -3.15
CA ASP A 175 13.66 -37.04 -1.87
C ASP A 175 12.65 -36.02 -1.29
N PRO A 176 11.74 -36.46 -0.41
CA PRO A 176 10.81 -35.56 0.25
C PRO A 176 11.51 -34.47 1.05
N TYR A 177 11.01 -33.22 0.94
CA TYR A 177 11.50 -32.08 1.73
C TYR A 177 10.47 -30.96 1.77
N VAL A 178 10.66 -30.02 2.69
CA VAL A 178 9.92 -28.77 2.71
C VAL A 178 10.78 -27.68 2.08
N TRP A 179 10.25 -27.04 1.07
CA TRP A 179 10.80 -25.80 0.55
C TRP A 179 10.04 -24.63 1.16
N THR A 180 10.75 -23.64 1.65
CA THR A 180 10.17 -22.40 2.14
C THR A 180 10.77 -21.25 1.33
N ALA A 181 9.92 -20.33 0.91
CA ALA A 181 10.35 -19.12 0.24
C ALA A 181 11.34 -18.38 1.14
N ASN A 182 12.57 -18.27 0.67
CA ASN A 182 13.63 -17.67 1.45
C ASN A 182 13.62 -16.16 1.28
N HIS A 183 14.05 -15.51 2.34
CA HIS A 183 14.41 -14.14 2.33
C HIS A 183 15.75 -13.91 1.61
N GLY A 184 15.92 -14.38 0.46
CA GLY A 184 17.15 -14.18 -0.24
C GLY A 184 17.17 -14.89 -1.55
N CYS A 185 17.54 -14.18 -2.57
CA CYS A 185 17.90 -14.75 -3.83
C CYS A 185 19.10 -15.65 -3.63
N GLN A 186 18.88 -16.86 -3.14
CA GLN A 186 19.92 -17.86 -3.13
C GLN A 186 20.16 -18.32 -4.54
N HIS A 187 21.09 -17.68 -5.15
CA HIS A 187 21.54 -18.02 -6.45
C HIS A 187 22.05 -19.39 -6.54
N ARG A 188 21.44 -20.06 -7.44
CA ARG A 188 22.08 -21.23 -7.94
C ARG A 188 22.34 -21.03 -9.39
N GLY A 189 23.32 -20.59 -9.75
CA GLY A 189 23.58 -20.55 -11.08
C GLY A 189 24.72 -19.79 -11.29
N THR A 190 24.95 -19.96 -11.77
CA THR A 190 25.89 -19.99 -12.72
C THR A 190 26.56 -18.68 -13.06
N THR A 191 26.04 -17.62 -12.92
CA THR A 191 26.66 -16.43 -13.49
C THR A 191 26.24 -15.16 -12.77
N HIS A 192 26.75 -14.99 -11.56
CA HIS A 192 27.03 -13.65 -11.08
C HIS A 192 25.87 -12.67 -11.12
N GLY A 193 24.73 -13.08 -10.63
CA GLY A 193 23.60 -12.17 -10.43
C GLY A 193 22.80 -11.77 -11.66
N LYS A 194 23.12 -12.27 -12.82
CA LYS A 194 22.34 -12.00 -14.04
C LYS A 194 21.55 -13.21 -14.47
N GLY A 195 20.23 -13.06 -14.55
CA GLY A 195 19.31 -14.09 -15.01
C GLY A 195 18.92 -15.11 -13.96
N GLN A 196 19.02 -14.75 -12.70
CA GLN A 196 18.67 -15.63 -11.61
C GLN A 196 17.23 -15.47 -11.21
N VAL A 197 16.64 -16.60 -10.88
CA VAL A 197 15.29 -16.65 -10.35
C VAL A 197 15.40 -16.62 -8.84
N CYS A 198 14.92 -15.56 -8.29
CA CYS A 198 14.79 -15.42 -6.87
C CYS A 198 13.38 -15.82 -6.47
N SER A 199 13.29 -16.59 -5.41
CA SER A 199 12.11 -16.52 -4.60
C SER A 199 12.17 -15.20 -3.84
N ASP A 200 11.30 -14.28 -4.15
CA ASP A 200 11.20 -13.01 -3.44
C ASP A 200 10.81 -13.16 -1.97
N GLY A 201 10.65 -14.38 -1.51
CA GLY A 201 10.33 -14.71 -0.14
C GLY A 201 8.90 -14.36 0.22
N LEU A 202 8.58 -13.09 0.24
CA LEU A 202 7.30 -12.59 0.70
C LEU A 202 6.46 -12.04 -0.46
N HIS A 203 5.20 -12.50 -0.54
CA HIS A 203 4.26 -12.08 -1.57
C HIS A 203 2.93 -11.64 -0.98
N GLY A 204 2.29 -10.63 -1.60
CA GLY A 204 0.89 -10.26 -1.41
C GLY A 204 0.08 -10.80 -2.59
N PHE A 205 -0.86 -11.72 -2.36
CA PHE A 205 -1.60 -12.39 -3.42
C PHE A 205 -2.85 -13.09 -2.91
N ARG A 206 -3.72 -13.51 -3.82
CA ARG A 206 -4.80 -14.47 -3.58
C ARG A 206 -4.59 -15.76 -4.35
N TYR A 207 -4.12 -15.68 -5.59
CA TYR A 207 -3.95 -16.81 -6.49
C TYR A 207 -2.48 -17.15 -6.68
N LEU A 208 -2.18 -18.44 -6.60
CA LEU A 208 -0.85 -18.99 -6.87
C LEU A 208 -0.97 -19.99 -8.01
N ARG A 209 -0.29 -19.73 -9.12
CA ARG A 209 -0.07 -20.71 -10.18
C ARG A 209 1.24 -21.44 -9.94
N ILE A 210 1.17 -22.76 -9.91
CA ILE A 210 2.30 -23.69 -9.83
C ILE A 210 2.39 -24.42 -11.15
N TYR A 211 3.54 -24.42 -11.78
CA TYR A 211 3.71 -25.08 -13.07
C TYR A 211 5.09 -25.71 -13.23
N LEU A 212 5.12 -26.89 -13.95
CA LEU A 212 6.35 -27.63 -14.18
C LEU A 212 7.03 -27.08 -15.43
N ASP A 213 8.05 -26.26 -15.21
CA ASP A 213 8.84 -25.61 -16.23
C ASP A 213 10.17 -25.12 -15.63
N ALA A 214 11.10 -24.69 -16.48
CA ALA A 214 12.35 -24.10 -16.07
C ALA A 214 12.69 -22.89 -16.93
N LEU A 215 13.42 -21.92 -16.35
CA LEU A 215 13.96 -20.81 -17.10
C LEU A 215 15.18 -21.26 -17.91
N PRO A 216 15.36 -20.79 -19.15
CA PRO A 216 16.55 -21.07 -19.93
C PRO A 216 17.85 -20.65 -19.25
N SER A 217 17.78 -19.63 -18.38
CA SER A 217 18.94 -19.14 -17.61
C SER A 217 19.43 -20.11 -16.54
N ASP A 218 18.61 -21.09 -16.15
CA ASP A 218 18.96 -22.06 -15.10
C ASP A 218 19.34 -23.44 -15.66
N THR A 219 19.31 -23.59 -16.96
CA THR A 219 19.82 -24.79 -17.64
C THR A 219 21.36 -24.83 -17.58
N PRO A 220 21.96 -26.02 -17.46
CA PRO A 220 21.35 -27.35 -17.52
C PRO A 220 20.88 -27.91 -16.16
N HIS A 221 20.96 -27.16 -15.07
CA HIS A 221 20.70 -27.67 -13.72
C HIS A 221 19.21 -27.93 -13.47
N THR A 222 18.33 -27.10 -14.04
CA THR A 222 16.89 -27.25 -13.89
C THR A 222 16.25 -27.61 -15.24
N LEU A 223 15.46 -28.68 -15.25
CA LEU A 223 14.80 -29.20 -16.44
C LEU A 223 13.35 -28.70 -16.51
N PRO A 224 12.88 -28.30 -17.70
CA PRO A 224 11.48 -27.91 -17.91
C PRO A 224 10.51 -29.11 -18.01
N HIS A 225 10.98 -30.31 -17.71
CA HIS A 225 10.23 -31.58 -17.82
C HIS A 225 10.64 -32.55 -16.72
N GLY A 226 9.87 -33.62 -16.56
CA GLY A 226 10.04 -34.63 -15.53
C GLY A 226 8.75 -34.86 -14.74
N ARG A 227 8.88 -35.38 -13.54
CA ARG A 227 7.79 -35.64 -12.60
C ARG A 227 8.08 -34.92 -11.29
N VAL A 228 7.10 -34.19 -10.77
CA VAL A 228 7.17 -33.53 -9.47
C VAL A 228 5.92 -33.85 -8.67
N GLU A 229 6.10 -34.15 -7.40
CA GLU A 229 5.04 -34.50 -6.45
C GLU A 229 5.00 -33.47 -5.31
N ILE A 230 3.83 -32.88 -5.10
CA ILE A 230 3.59 -31.92 -4.02
C ILE A 230 2.49 -32.46 -3.11
N SER A 231 2.78 -32.61 -1.83
CA SER A 231 1.85 -33.15 -0.84
C SER A 231 1.01 -32.06 -0.15
N ASN A 232 1.52 -30.84 -0.01
CA ASN A 232 0.81 -29.76 0.68
C ASN A 232 1.41 -28.39 0.37
N LEU A 233 0.62 -27.36 0.63
CA LEU A 233 1.02 -25.94 0.60
C LEU A 233 0.62 -25.28 1.92
N SER A 234 1.43 -24.37 2.42
CA SER A 234 1.06 -23.48 3.53
C SER A 234 1.69 -22.12 3.38
N LEU A 235 1.00 -21.09 3.85
CA LEU A 235 1.49 -19.73 3.91
C LEU A 235 1.58 -19.29 5.37
N ALA A 236 2.75 -18.86 5.81
CA ALA A 236 2.91 -18.21 7.10
C ALA A 236 2.61 -16.72 6.94
N LEU A 237 1.51 -16.24 7.50
CA LEU A 237 1.14 -14.82 7.50
C LEU A 237 2.23 -13.99 8.18
N SER A 238 2.80 -13.03 7.48
CA SER A 238 3.84 -12.14 8.00
C SER A 238 3.26 -10.88 8.62
N ALA A 239 2.23 -10.33 8.00
CA ALA A 239 1.60 -9.08 8.38
C ALA A 239 0.90 -9.09 9.74
N PHE A 240 0.44 -7.93 10.16
CA PHE A 240 -0.36 -7.78 11.36
C PHE A 240 -1.62 -8.64 11.28
N HIS A 241 -1.88 -9.38 12.34
CA HIS A 241 -3.02 -10.30 12.40
C HIS A 241 -4.16 -9.65 13.18
N GLY A 242 -4.98 -8.88 12.47
CA GLY A 242 -6.09 -8.09 13.00
C GLY A 242 -7.30 -8.94 13.38
N THR A 243 -7.17 -9.77 14.43
CA THR A 243 -8.28 -10.57 14.98
C THR A 243 -9.26 -9.71 15.78
N PRO A 244 -10.48 -10.18 16.05
CA PRO A 244 -11.44 -9.41 16.86
C PRO A 244 -10.89 -8.87 18.17
N ASP A 245 -9.95 -9.58 18.81
CA ASP A 245 -9.35 -9.18 20.08
C ASP A 245 -8.40 -7.99 19.97
N THR A 246 -7.97 -7.63 18.76
CA THR A 246 -7.08 -6.48 18.52
C THR A 246 -7.82 -5.19 18.24
N PHE A 247 -9.15 -5.25 18.04
CA PHE A 247 -9.94 -4.07 17.75
C PHE A 247 -10.28 -3.29 19.03
N GLU A 248 -9.95 -2.01 19.04
CA GLU A 248 -10.37 -1.04 20.04
C GLU A 248 -11.54 -0.18 19.55
N GLY A 249 -11.73 -0.09 18.23
CA GLY A 249 -12.82 0.62 17.57
C GLY A 249 -13.41 -0.18 16.41
N TRP A 250 -14.69 0.03 16.12
CA TRP A 250 -15.39 -0.59 15.01
C TRP A 250 -16.47 0.34 14.48
N PHE A 251 -16.94 0.04 13.26
CA PHE A 251 -18.06 0.75 12.64
C PHE A 251 -19.16 -0.22 12.23
N GLU A 252 -20.40 0.14 12.55
CA GLU A 252 -21.58 -0.61 12.17
C GLU A 252 -22.74 0.38 11.87
N CYS A 253 -23.46 0.17 10.77
CA CYS A 253 -24.61 0.97 10.41
C CYS A 253 -25.69 0.14 9.69
N SER A 254 -26.84 0.76 9.39
CA SER A 254 -27.96 0.10 8.70
C SER A 254 -27.67 -0.30 7.26
N ASP A 255 -26.62 0.26 6.63
CA ASP A 255 -26.14 -0.18 5.32
C ASP A 255 -25.01 -1.20 5.51
N GLU A 256 -25.34 -2.46 5.35
CA GLU A 256 -24.42 -3.57 5.56
C GLU A 256 -23.19 -3.51 4.65
N ASN A 257 -23.31 -2.94 3.45
CA ASN A 257 -22.16 -2.79 2.57
C ASN A 257 -21.15 -1.79 3.12
N LEU A 258 -21.61 -0.66 3.67
CA LEU A 258 -20.74 0.32 4.30
C LEU A 258 -20.03 -0.28 5.52
N THR A 259 -20.74 -1.06 6.32
CA THR A 259 -20.15 -1.82 7.44
C THR A 259 -19.07 -2.77 6.93
N ARG A 260 -19.36 -3.58 5.92
CA ARG A 260 -18.42 -4.54 5.33
C ARG A 260 -17.18 -3.84 4.77
N TRP A 261 -17.35 -2.78 3.99
CA TRP A 261 -16.22 -2.06 3.39
C TRP A 261 -15.30 -1.43 4.44
N TRP A 262 -15.83 -1.05 5.59
CA TRP A 262 -14.99 -0.58 6.70
C TRP A 262 -14.03 -1.69 7.18
N PHE A 263 -14.52 -2.91 7.39
CA PHE A 263 -13.69 -4.04 7.80
C PHE A 263 -12.78 -4.53 6.67
N ASP A 264 -13.23 -4.50 5.44
CA ASP A 264 -12.39 -4.82 4.27
C ASP A 264 -11.21 -3.86 4.16
N GLY A 265 -11.44 -2.58 4.44
CA GLY A 265 -10.37 -1.59 4.48
C GLY A 265 -9.43 -1.78 5.67
N VAL A 266 -9.91 -2.09 6.89
CA VAL A 266 -9.03 -2.42 8.02
C VAL A 266 -8.14 -3.60 7.66
N TYR A 267 -8.72 -4.67 7.10
CA TYR A 267 -7.96 -5.82 6.64
C TYR A 267 -6.90 -5.46 5.59
N THR A 268 -7.26 -4.60 4.62
CA THR A 268 -6.31 -4.09 3.63
C THR A 268 -5.12 -3.40 4.29
N ASN A 269 -5.39 -2.57 5.29
CA ASN A 269 -4.36 -1.88 6.05
C ASN A 269 -3.49 -2.84 6.88
N ASP A 270 -4.12 -3.83 7.53
CA ASP A 270 -3.42 -4.82 8.35
C ASP A 270 -2.38 -5.60 7.53
N LEU A 271 -2.68 -5.89 6.26
CA LEU A 271 -1.75 -6.55 5.35
C LEU A 271 -0.53 -5.67 4.97
N CYS A 272 -0.62 -4.35 5.16
CA CYS A 272 0.50 -3.42 4.96
C CYS A 272 1.37 -3.24 6.20
N VAL A 273 0.91 -3.68 7.38
CA VAL A 273 1.64 -3.57 8.65
C VAL A 273 2.49 -4.81 8.86
N ASP A 274 3.80 -4.68 8.73
CA ASP A 274 4.74 -5.81 8.87
C ASP A 274 6.09 -5.31 9.42
N LYS A 275 6.97 -6.24 9.73
CA LYS A 275 8.34 -5.93 10.14
C LYS A 275 9.16 -5.47 8.94
N PHE A 276 9.92 -4.41 9.14
CA PHE A 276 10.90 -3.94 8.19
C PHE A 276 12.11 -4.90 8.18
N ARG A 277 12.54 -5.32 6.99
CA ARG A 277 13.61 -6.29 6.78
C ARG A 277 14.63 -5.73 5.80
N ALA A 278 15.39 -4.74 6.25
CA ALA A 278 16.37 -4.05 5.40
C ALA A 278 17.53 -4.95 4.93
N ALA A 279 17.99 -5.83 5.81
CA ALA A 279 19.06 -6.78 5.52
C ALA A 279 18.57 -8.06 4.84
N ASP A 280 17.27 -8.14 4.56
CA ASP A 280 16.63 -9.31 4.02
C ASP A 280 16.59 -9.21 2.50
N ASP A 281 17.24 -10.14 1.79
CA ASP A 281 17.22 -10.19 0.33
C ASP A 281 15.81 -10.43 -0.25
N ALA A 282 14.82 -10.70 0.60
CA ALA A 282 13.42 -10.67 0.19
C ALA A 282 12.95 -9.27 -0.24
N GLU A 283 13.68 -8.25 0.17
CA GLU A 283 13.45 -6.86 -0.21
C GLU A 283 14.62 -6.34 -1.06
N PRO A 284 14.74 -6.75 -2.33
CA PRO A 284 15.96 -6.54 -3.14
C PRO A 284 16.17 -5.10 -3.61
N ARG A 285 15.49 -4.14 -3.05
CA ARG A 285 15.46 -2.75 -3.53
C ARG A 285 16.47 -1.82 -2.91
N GLY A 286 17.37 -2.34 -2.08
CA GLY A 286 18.33 -1.51 -1.39
C GLY A 286 17.71 -0.53 -0.39
N ALA A 287 16.51 -0.85 0.09
CA ALA A 287 15.92 -0.16 1.22
C ALA A 287 16.67 -0.60 2.48
N GLY A 288 17.57 0.22 2.94
CA GLY A 288 18.33 -0.03 4.15
C GLY A 288 17.99 1.01 5.21
N SER A 289 17.58 0.57 6.38
CA SER A 289 17.46 1.43 7.55
C SER A 289 17.83 0.65 8.79
N GLU A 290 18.95 1.02 9.42
CA GLU A 290 19.36 0.46 10.70
C GLU A 290 18.35 0.79 11.81
N THR A 291 17.64 1.90 11.69
CA THR A 291 16.68 2.34 12.70
C THR A 291 15.34 1.61 12.61
N LEU A 292 14.97 1.06 11.44
CA LEU A 292 13.73 0.33 11.22
C LEU A 292 13.89 -1.20 11.30
N GLU A 293 15.10 -1.73 11.17
CA GLU A 293 15.33 -3.17 11.13
C GLU A 293 14.64 -3.91 12.26
N GLY A 294 13.78 -4.87 11.91
CA GLY A 294 13.00 -5.69 12.82
C GLY A 294 11.82 -5.00 13.51
N LYS A 295 11.63 -3.69 13.32
CA LYS A 295 10.49 -2.94 13.82
C LYS A 295 9.28 -3.06 12.89
N PHE A 296 8.10 -2.93 13.45
CA PHE A 296 6.89 -2.79 12.64
C PHE A 296 6.88 -1.44 11.93
N VAL A 297 6.47 -1.46 10.66
CA VAL A 297 6.23 -0.29 9.83
C VAL A 297 4.90 -0.46 9.09
N ILE A 298 4.39 0.62 8.54
CA ILE A 298 3.29 0.57 7.58
C ILE A 298 3.90 0.76 6.19
N HIS A 299 3.83 -0.28 5.38
CA HIS A 299 4.24 -0.23 3.98
C HIS A 299 3.13 0.42 3.13
N ASP A 300 3.49 0.98 1.99
CA ASP A 300 2.54 1.51 1.01
C ASP A 300 1.62 0.42 0.44
N ALA A 301 2.15 -0.79 0.24
CA ALA A 301 1.41 -1.95 -0.19
C ALA A 301 2.10 -3.26 0.22
N PRO A 302 1.37 -4.39 0.34
CA PRO A 302 2.00 -5.68 0.63
C PRO A 302 2.63 -6.32 -0.60
N LYS A 303 2.25 -5.88 -1.80
CA LYS A 303 2.69 -6.47 -3.07
C LYS A 303 3.75 -5.64 -3.78
N ARG A 304 3.45 -4.39 -4.08
CA ARG A 304 4.26 -3.54 -4.95
C ARG A 304 4.79 -2.32 -4.21
N ASP A 305 5.99 -1.92 -4.57
CA ASP A 305 6.92 -1.04 -3.89
C ASP A 305 7.26 -1.60 -2.50
N ARG A 306 6.30 -1.82 -1.61
CA ARG A 306 6.47 -2.37 -0.27
C ARG A 306 7.53 -1.63 0.54
N ASP A 307 7.39 -0.31 0.55
CA ASP A 307 8.25 0.61 1.28
C ASP A 307 7.44 1.44 2.27
N PRO A 308 8.05 1.89 3.38
CA PRO A 308 7.36 2.73 4.36
C PRO A 308 7.32 4.19 3.90
N TYR A 309 6.45 4.51 2.94
CA TYR A 309 6.23 5.87 2.47
C TYR A 309 5.39 6.70 3.44
N VAL A 310 5.84 7.91 3.78
CA VAL A 310 5.16 8.74 4.78
C VAL A 310 3.80 9.28 4.32
N ALA A 311 3.62 9.55 3.02
CA ALA A 311 2.33 10.05 2.55
C ALA A 311 1.20 9.03 2.74
N ASP A 312 1.52 7.75 2.65
CA ASP A 312 0.56 6.66 2.87
C ASP A 312 0.03 6.65 4.31
N LEU A 313 0.84 7.07 5.28
CA LEU A 313 0.42 7.19 6.67
C LEU A 313 -0.74 8.17 6.87
N ALA A 314 -0.90 9.17 5.99
CA ALA A 314 -2.01 10.13 6.07
C ALA A 314 -3.39 9.47 6.00
N VAL A 315 -3.46 8.22 5.59
CA VAL A 315 -4.69 7.43 5.55
C VAL A 315 -4.51 6.10 6.29
N ALA A 316 -3.42 5.38 6.03
CA ALA A 316 -3.16 4.07 6.61
C ALA A 316 -3.02 4.14 8.15
N ALA A 317 -2.26 5.11 8.67
CA ALA A 317 -2.12 5.28 10.12
C ALA A 317 -3.45 5.66 10.78
N LEU A 318 -4.23 6.55 10.15
CA LEU A 318 -5.56 6.91 10.66
C LEU A 318 -6.48 5.69 10.75
N THR A 319 -6.43 4.81 9.75
CA THR A 319 -7.14 3.52 9.77
C THR A 319 -6.76 2.72 11.01
N GLY A 320 -5.46 2.59 11.27
CA GLY A 320 -4.96 1.87 12.43
C GLY A 320 -5.39 2.49 13.77
N TYR A 321 -5.32 3.82 13.88
CA TYR A 321 -5.70 4.52 15.12
C TYR A 321 -7.16 4.29 15.50
N VAL A 322 -8.06 4.26 14.50
CA VAL A 322 -9.50 4.13 14.77
C VAL A 322 -9.98 2.68 14.88
N SER A 323 -9.21 1.72 14.35
CA SER A 323 -9.55 0.30 14.45
C SER A 323 -8.83 -0.39 15.61
N HIS A 324 -7.50 -0.25 15.68
CA HIS A 324 -6.65 -0.96 16.64
C HIS A 324 -6.12 -0.08 17.78
N GLY A 325 -6.40 1.23 17.74
CA GLY A 325 -6.03 2.16 18.80
C GLY A 325 -4.53 2.25 19.03
N LYS A 326 -4.13 2.22 20.30
CA LYS A 326 -2.71 2.21 20.72
C LYS A 326 -2.19 0.77 20.68
N GLY A 327 -1.12 0.53 19.94
CA GLY A 327 -0.49 -0.78 19.85
C GLY A 327 0.44 -0.88 18.64
N THR A 328 0.59 -2.08 18.10
CA THR A 328 1.53 -2.36 17.00
C THR A 328 1.33 -1.43 15.79
N VAL A 329 0.10 -1.10 15.43
CA VAL A 329 -0.17 -0.26 14.25
C VAL A 329 0.20 1.20 14.51
N SER A 330 -0.09 1.74 15.69
CA SER A 330 0.35 3.10 16.05
C SER A 330 1.87 3.18 16.24
N GLU A 331 2.49 2.15 16.82
CA GLU A 331 3.95 2.04 16.90
C GLU A 331 4.60 2.00 15.51
N ALA A 332 4.01 1.26 14.57
CA ALA A 332 4.50 1.16 13.20
C ALA A 332 4.54 2.52 12.49
N SER A 333 3.52 3.36 12.67
CA SER A 333 3.53 4.72 12.12
C SER A 333 4.57 5.61 12.78
N GLY A 334 4.70 5.55 14.11
CA GLY A 334 5.71 6.30 14.87
C GLY A 334 7.14 5.94 14.45
N ASN A 335 7.41 4.65 14.21
CA ASN A 335 8.72 4.19 13.73
C ASN A 335 9.09 4.81 12.38
N VAL A 336 8.16 4.85 11.42
CA VAL A 336 8.40 5.47 10.09
C VAL A 336 8.65 6.97 10.24
N LEU A 337 7.82 7.67 11.00
CA LEU A 337 7.97 9.12 11.21
C LEU A 337 9.30 9.47 11.87
N ALA A 338 9.71 8.70 12.87
CA ALA A 338 10.97 8.90 13.58
C ALA A 338 12.19 8.63 12.69
N ASP A 339 12.16 7.54 11.91
CA ASP A 339 13.21 7.20 10.96
C ASP A 339 13.46 8.33 9.95
N LEU A 340 12.40 8.83 9.34
CA LEU A 340 12.51 9.89 8.34
C LEU A 340 13.00 11.22 8.94
N ALA A 341 12.62 11.51 10.17
CA ALA A 341 13.12 12.69 10.89
C ALA A 341 14.64 12.61 11.15
N VAL A 342 15.15 11.44 11.52
CA VAL A 342 16.60 11.22 11.72
C VAL A 342 17.37 11.42 10.42
N HIS A 343 16.76 11.11 9.27
CA HIS A 343 17.38 11.26 7.95
C HIS A 343 17.02 12.60 7.27
N GLN A 344 16.53 13.58 8.02
CA GLN A 344 16.27 14.92 7.50
C GLN A 344 17.54 15.55 6.91
N ARG A 345 17.43 16.10 5.72
CA ARG A 345 18.50 16.79 5.05
C ARG A 345 18.82 18.15 5.71
N GLY A 346 20.05 18.60 5.64
CA GLY A 346 20.49 19.83 6.32
C GLY A 346 19.79 21.12 5.90
N ASP A 347 19.11 21.13 4.75
CA ASP A 347 18.25 22.25 4.29
C ASP A 347 16.80 22.16 4.82
N GLY A 348 16.47 21.12 5.57
CA GLY A 348 15.16 20.91 6.18
C GLY A 348 14.24 19.97 5.41
N TRP A 349 14.63 19.49 4.23
CA TRP A 349 13.84 18.52 3.47
C TRP A 349 13.82 17.15 4.17
N ILE A 350 12.63 16.54 4.26
CA ILE A 350 12.42 15.19 4.80
C ILE A 350 12.33 14.20 3.63
N PRO A 351 13.03 13.05 3.67
CA PRO A 351 12.89 12.01 2.65
C PRO A 351 11.50 11.36 2.69
N PRO A 352 11.00 10.87 1.54
CA PRO A 352 9.66 10.29 1.45
C PRO A 352 9.55 8.90 2.06
N ALA A 353 10.64 8.13 2.03
CA ALA A 353 10.74 6.75 2.47
C ALA A 353 12.22 6.37 2.71
N SER A 354 12.48 5.20 3.25
CA SER A 354 13.83 4.67 3.54
C SER A 354 14.62 4.22 2.30
N ILE A 355 14.09 4.42 1.11
CA ILE A 355 14.68 3.97 -0.17
C ILE A 355 15.67 4.97 -0.76
N MET A 356 16.48 4.53 -1.76
CA MET A 356 17.50 5.36 -2.45
C MET A 356 18.43 6.10 -1.49
N ASN A 357 18.84 5.47 -0.40
CA ASN A 357 19.62 6.16 0.62
C ASN A 357 19.00 7.48 1.07
N TYR A 358 17.65 7.50 1.19
CA TYR A 358 16.86 8.68 1.61
C TYR A 358 16.95 9.89 0.65
N THR A 359 17.16 9.65 -0.63
CA THR A 359 17.37 10.74 -1.62
C THR A 359 16.30 10.84 -2.71
N LEU A 360 15.27 9.97 -2.72
CA LEU A 360 14.19 10.05 -3.69
C LEU A 360 13.52 11.44 -3.65
N PRO A 361 13.61 12.25 -4.73
CA PRO A 361 13.23 13.65 -4.66
C PRO A 361 11.72 13.83 -4.88
N LEU A 362 10.95 13.85 -3.79
CA LEU A 362 9.52 14.18 -3.81
C LEU A 362 9.26 15.51 -3.11
N PHE A 363 8.39 16.33 -3.73
CA PHE A 363 8.18 17.71 -3.35
C PHE A 363 7.18 17.88 -2.19
N ASP A 364 6.18 17.02 -2.15
CA ASP A 364 5.05 17.06 -1.22
C ASP A 364 5.30 16.30 0.09
N TYR A 365 6.18 15.32 0.10
CA TYR A 365 6.35 14.38 1.22
C TYR A 365 6.79 15.01 2.55
N PRO A 366 7.65 16.06 2.59
CA PRO A 366 7.93 16.74 3.85
C PRO A 366 6.69 17.36 4.50
N LEU A 367 5.68 17.76 3.71
CA LEU A 367 4.41 18.26 4.25
C LEU A 367 3.57 17.12 4.82
N TRP A 368 3.55 15.97 4.15
CA TRP A 368 2.89 14.78 4.69
C TRP A 368 3.52 14.33 5.98
N TRP A 369 4.84 14.42 6.12
CA TRP A 369 5.51 14.13 7.39
C TRP A 369 4.99 15.02 8.53
N VAL A 370 4.78 16.32 8.27
CA VAL A 370 4.20 17.25 9.26
C VAL A 370 2.76 16.88 9.62
N VAL A 371 1.92 16.61 8.61
CA VAL A 371 0.51 16.22 8.82
C VAL A 371 0.41 14.90 9.58
N CYS A 372 1.17 13.89 9.17
CA CYS A 372 1.16 12.58 9.82
C CYS A 372 1.74 12.63 11.24
N SER A 373 2.74 13.49 11.50
CA SER A 373 3.25 13.73 12.86
C SER A 373 2.19 14.36 13.76
N HIS A 374 1.42 15.32 13.24
CA HIS A 374 0.27 15.87 13.97
C HIS A 374 -0.73 14.77 14.33
N ASP A 375 -1.14 13.97 13.35
CA ASP A 375 -2.13 12.92 13.58
C ASP A 375 -1.60 11.86 14.56
N TYR A 376 -0.32 11.50 14.47
CA TYR A 376 0.33 10.58 15.41
C TYR A 376 0.25 11.11 16.84
N ILE A 377 0.66 12.36 17.07
CA ILE A 377 0.63 12.99 18.39
C ILE A 377 -0.83 13.06 18.92
N TRP A 378 -1.77 13.42 18.04
CA TRP A 378 -3.17 13.61 18.41
C TRP A 378 -3.87 12.31 18.84
N TYR A 379 -3.59 11.22 18.13
CA TYR A 379 -4.20 9.92 18.44
C TYR A 379 -3.46 9.13 19.53
N THR A 380 -2.15 9.31 19.66
CA THR A 380 -1.35 8.56 20.63
C THR A 380 -1.09 9.31 21.93
N GLY A 381 -1.04 10.65 21.90
CA GLY A 381 -0.60 11.48 23.01
C GLY A 381 0.90 11.37 23.31
N ASP A 382 1.71 10.98 22.31
CA ASP A 382 3.16 10.81 22.47
C ASP A 382 3.88 12.17 22.46
N LEU A 383 4.04 12.74 23.62
CA LEU A 383 4.73 14.02 23.82
C LEU A 383 6.26 13.86 23.78
N ASP A 384 6.79 12.67 23.98
CA ASP A 384 8.23 12.39 23.86
C ASP A 384 8.64 12.45 22.38
N TYR A 385 7.83 11.88 21.49
CA TYR A 385 8.00 12.06 20.05
C TYR A 385 7.95 13.55 19.68
N LEU A 386 6.94 14.27 20.15
CA LEU A 386 6.80 15.71 19.89
C LEU A 386 8.07 16.46 20.29
N SER A 387 8.54 16.30 21.53
CA SER A 387 9.71 17.01 22.03
C SER A 387 11.00 16.67 21.27
N THR A 388 11.13 15.40 20.84
CA THR A 388 12.31 14.90 20.14
C THR A 388 12.43 15.49 18.73
N TYR A 389 11.31 15.54 17.98
CA TYR A 389 11.32 15.90 16.56
C TYR A 389 10.76 17.29 16.24
N TYR A 390 10.50 18.12 17.25
CA TYR A 390 10.00 19.48 17.05
C TYR A 390 10.94 20.35 16.21
N ALA A 391 12.25 20.21 16.38
CA ALA A 391 13.25 20.94 15.59
C ALA A 391 13.21 20.55 14.10
N ASN A 392 12.89 19.30 13.80
CA ASN A 392 12.74 18.83 12.42
C ASN A 392 11.54 19.50 11.75
N LEU A 393 10.44 19.67 12.48
CA LEU A 393 9.23 20.36 12.01
C LEU A 393 9.53 21.83 11.67
N ILE A 394 10.28 22.54 12.54
CA ILE A 394 10.75 23.90 12.27
C ILE A 394 11.57 23.92 10.97
N ALA A 395 12.51 22.99 10.80
CA ALA A 395 13.38 22.97 9.62
C ALA A 395 12.59 22.74 8.31
N VAL A 396 11.55 21.90 8.30
CA VAL A 396 10.65 21.75 7.15
C VAL A 396 9.95 23.08 6.83
N LEU A 397 9.31 23.68 7.83
CA LEU A 397 8.38 24.78 7.62
C LEU A 397 9.06 26.15 7.53
N ASP A 398 10.19 26.34 8.20
CA ASP A 398 10.86 27.65 8.25
C ASP A 398 12.14 27.72 7.39
N ASN A 399 12.68 26.58 6.94
CA ASN A 399 13.86 26.57 6.04
C ASN A 399 13.49 26.07 4.64
N TRP A 400 12.98 24.82 4.52
CA TRP A 400 12.79 24.19 3.20
C TRP A 400 11.71 24.89 2.37
N TYR A 401 10.46 24.94 2.82
CA TYR A 401 9.37 25.51 2.01
C TYR A 401 9.52 27.02 1.76
N PRO A 402 9.99 27.86 2.69
CA PRO A 402 10.31 29.26 2.37
C PRO A 402 11.37 29.40 1.29
N SER A 403 12.34 28.49 1.21
CA SER A 403 13.40 28.54 0.18
C SER A 403 12.88 28.29 -1.24
N VAL A 404 11.75 27.59 -1.39
CA VAL A 404 11.09 27.30 -2.67
C VAL A 404 9.78 28.08 -2.85
N THR A 405 9.56 29.12 -2.04
CA THR A 405 8.45 30.06 -2.17
C THR A 405 8.88 31.21 -3.08
N ASP A 406 8.04 31.52 -4.07
CA ASP A 406 8.24 32.68 -4.94
C ASP A 406 7.87 33.96 -4.17
N PRO A 407 8.81 34.89 -3.95
CA PRO A 407 8.53 36.13 -3.22
C PRO A 407 7.54 37.06 -3.94
N ALA A 408 7.34 36.92 -5.24
CA ALA A 408 6.40 37.74 -6.00
C ALA A 408 4.95 37.33 -5.80
N THR A 409 4.70 36.03 -5.62
CA THR A 409 3.36 35.50 -5.45
C THR A 409 3.06 35.07 -4.02
N GLY A 410 4.09 34.78 -3.21
CA GLY A 410 3.97 34.20 -1.89
C GLY A 410 3.63 32.69 -1.91
N LEU A 411 3.66 32.06 -3.08
CA LEU A 411 3.30 30.66 -3.28
C LEU A 411 4.52 29.75 -3.39
N VAL A 412 4.44 28.59 -2.79
CA VAL A 412 5.39 27.51 -3.00
C VAL A 412 5.36 27.11 -4.47
N THR A 413 6.54 27.12 -5.12
CA THR A 413 6.66 27.03 -6.57
C THR A 413 7.66 25.96 -6.97
N LYS A 414 7.18 24.85 -7.55
CA LYS A 414 8.01 23.79 -8.10
C LYS A 414 8.78 24.31 -9.32
N GLY A 415 10.08 24.07 -9.35
CA GLY A 415 11.02 24.60 -10.34
C GLY A 415 12.05 25.54 -9.71
N LEU A 416 11.74 26.18 -8.59
CA LEU A 416 12.70 26.99 -7.84
C LEU A 416 13.75 26.11 -7.16
N ARG A 417 14.97 26.65 -6.99
CA ARG A 417 16.05 25.98 -6.26
C ARG A 417 16.37 24.55 -6.74
N GLY A 418 16.20 24.29 -8.05
CA GLY A 418 16.52 22.98 -8.64
C GLY A 418 15.45 21.90 -8.43
N THR A 419 14.26 22.25 -7.98
CA THR A 419 13.17 21.29 -7.72
C THR A 419 12.35 20.90 -8.96
N ALA A 420 12.73 21.37 -10.17
CA ALA A 420 12.00 21.03 -11.40
C ALA A 420 11.85 19.53 -11.64
N GLY A 421 12.89 18.74 -11.26
CA GLY A 421 12.90 17.28 -11.38
C GLY A 421 12.24 16.54 -10.23
N TYR A 422 11.74 17.22 -9.20
CA TYR A 422 11.07 16.54 -8.09
C TYR A 422 9.72 15.98 -8.54
N GLY A 423 9.42 14.76 -8.12
CA GLY A 423 8.10 14.15 -8.27
C GLY A 423 7.11 14.61 -7.20
N ASP A 424 5.93 14.03 -7.22
CA ASP A 424 4.96 13.96 -6.14
C ASP A 424 4.48 12.52 -5.98
N TYR A 425 3.56 12.27 -5.07
CA TYR A 425 3.04 10.92 -4.79
C TYR A 425 2.50 10.18 -6.04
N ALA A 426 2.10 10.87 -7.09
CA ALA A 426 1.56 10.30 -8.32
C ALA A 426 2.46 10.54 -9.55
N PHE A 427 3.63 11.17 -9.37
CA PHE A 427 4.56 11.55 -10.43
C PHE A 427 3.89 12.34 -11.57
N VAL A 428 2.94 13.19 -11.22
CA VAL A 428 2.25 14.04 -12.18
C VAL A 428 3.21 15.12 -12.71
N PRO A 429 3.23 15.40 -14.02
CA PRO A 429 4.16 16.37 -14.60
C PRO A 429 3.71 17.84 -14.35
N ARG A 430 3.61 18.22 -13.09
CA ARG A 430 3.22 19.54 -12.60
C ARG A 430 4.40 20.47 -12.47
N GLN A 431 4.17 21.76 -12.70
CA GLN A 431 5.17 22.81 -12.55
C GLN A 431 4.55 24.10 -12.00
N GLY A 432 5.40 24.97 -11.47
CA GLY A 432 4.98 26.29 -10.98
C GLY A 432 4.31 26.26 -9.61
N PRO A 433 3.42 27.23 -9.33
CA PRO A 433 2.66 27.32 -8.08
C PRO A 433 1.46 26.36 -8.11
N VAL A 434 1.75 25.06 -7.95
CA VAL A 434 0.74 24.00 -8.00
C VAL A 434 -0.22 24.12 -6.81
N THR A 435 -1.53 24.05 -7.08
CA THR A 435 -2.57 24.16 -6.07
C THR A 435 -2.42 23.08 -4.98
N TYR A 436 -2.18 21.84 -5.36
CA TYR A 436 -1.98 20.73 -4.44
C TYR A 436 -0.87 21.01 -3.41
N TYR A 437 0.31 21.44 -3.86
CA TYR A 437 1.42 21.68 -2.94
C TYR A 437 1.15 22.84 -1.99
N ASN A 438 0.52 23.90 -2.48
CA ASN A 438 0.19 25.08 -1.67
C ASN A 438 -0.94 24.77 -0.66
N ALA A 439 -1.97 24.06 -1.09
CA ALA A 439 -3.05 23.61 -0.21
C ALA A 439 -2.54 22.68 0.91
N LEU A 440 -1.64 21.76 0.56
CA LEU A 440 -1.01 20.86 1.54
C LEU A 440 -0.07 21.64 2.49
N TYR A 441 0.64 22.65 1.98
CA TYR A 441 1.47 23.53 2.82
C TYR A 441 0.63 24.31 3.84
N ILE A 442 -0.51 24.85 3.41
CA ILE A 442 -1.46 25.51 4.34
C ILE A 442 -1.96 24.56 5.40
N LEU A 443 -2.35 23.34 4.99
CA LEU A 443 -2.79 22.30 5.95
C LEU A 443 -1.69 21.95 6.94
N ALA A 444 -0.47 21.73 6.48
CA ALA A 444 0.69 21.41 7.31
C ALA A 444 1.02 22.55 8.29
N LEU A 445 0.98 23.82 7.85
CA LEU A 445 1.19 24.98 8.73
C LEU A 445 0.13 25.06 9.83
N ARG A 446 -1.13 24.80 9.52
CA ARG A 446 -2.23 24.79 10.50
C ARG A 446 -2.07 23.67 11.53
N ARG A 447 -1.73 22.47 11.06
CA ARG A 447 -1.43 21.32 11.93
C ARG A 447 -0.21 21.55 12.81
N ALA A 448 0.84 22.12 12.23
CA ALA A 448 2.03 22.50 12.99
C ALA A 448 1.74 23.58 14.06
N ALA A 449 0.85 24.51 13.77
CA ALA A 449 0.44 25.50 14.76
C ALA A 449 -0.33 24.88 15.95
N GLU A 450 -1.10 23.81 15.71
CA GLU A 450 -1.72 23.02 16.78
C GLU A 450 -0.65 22.28 17.62
N ILE A 451 0.32 21.63 16.95
CA ILE A 451 1.47 20.98 17.59
C ILE A 451 2.28 21.99 18.44
N ALA A 452 2.49 23.22 17.94
CA ALA A 452 3.24 24.24 18.66
C ALA A 452 2.56 24.67 19.96
N VAL A 453 1.24 24.74 19.97
CA VAL A 453 0.46 24.99 21.20
C VAL A 453 0.69 23.88 22.23
N GLU A 454 0.61 22.62 21.82
CA GLU A 454 0.89 21.48 22.69
C GLU A 454 2.34 21.49 23.21
N ASN A 455 3.27 21.96 22.40
CA ASN A 455 4.69 22.16 22.78
C ASN A 455 4.94 23.47 23.55
N GLN A 456 3.91 24.16 23.96
CA GLN A 456 3.98 25.44 24.72
C GLN A 456 4.80 26.53 23.99
N ASN A 457 4.72 26.54 22.65
CA ASN A 457 5.44 27.49 21.80
C ASN A 457 4.47 28.36 20.98
N ASP A 458 3.83 29.31 21.68
CA ASP A 458 2.83 30.21 21.10
C ASP A 458 3.40 31.09 19.98
N GLY A 459 4.70 31.42 20.02
CA GLY A 459 5.36 32.21 18.99
C GLY A 459 5.41 31.50 17.64
N ASP A 460 5.70 30.21 17.65
CA ASP A 460 5.68 29.37 16.43
C ASP A 460 4.24 29.18 15.94
N ALA A 461 3.31 28.93 16.87
CA ALA A 461 1.91 28.76 16.53
C ALA A 461 1.34 30.00 15.80
N GLU A 462 1.60 31.20 16.32
CA GLU A 462 1.17 32.46 15.70
C GLU A 462 1.83 32.68 14.34
N ARG A 463 3.14 32.44 14.23
CA ARG A 463 3.91 32.58 12.99
C ARG A 463 3.37 31.67 11.89
N TRP A 464 3.09 30.40 12.20
CA TRP A 464 2.60 29.46 11.21
C TRP A 464 1.14 29.70 10.82
N ARG A 465 0.28 30.09 11.78
CA ARG A 465 -1.11 30.52 11.44
C ARG A 465 -1.12 31.70 10.50
N ARG A 466 -0.34 32.73 10.79
CA ARG A 466 -0.24 33.92 9.93
C ARG A 466 0.24 33.54 8.53
N ARG A 467 1.30 32.71 8.42
CA ARG A 467 1.79 32.25 7.13
C ARG A 467 0.76 31.41 6.39
N ALA A 468 0.04 30.54 7.06
CA ALA A 468 -1.04 29.77 6.45
C ALA A 468 -2.12 30.68 5.84
N ASP A 469 -2.49 31.75 6.54
CA ASP A 469 -3.50 32.70 6.06
C ASP A 469 -2.98 33.54 4.88
N GLU A 470 -1.72 33.93 4.89
CA GLU A 470 -1.06 34.64 3.78
C GLU A 470 -1.01 33.76 2.51
N VAL A 471 -0.57 32.51 2.64
CA VAL A 471 -0.52 31.55 1.50
C VAL A 471 -1.93 31.20 1.02
N ALA A 472 -2.90 31.03 1.93
CA ALA A 472 -4.29 30.74 1.55
C ALA A 472 -4.92 31.90 0.75
N LYS A 473 -4.65 33.13 1.16
CA LYS A 473 -5.07 34.32 0.42
C LYS A 473 -4.45 34.35 -0.97
N ALA A 474 -3.13 34.17 -1.07
CA ALA A 474 -2.41 34.16 -2.33
C ALA A 474 -2.92 33.06 -3.27
N LEU A 475 -3.12 31.84 -2.75
CA LEU A 475 -3.64 30.71 -3.51
C LEU A 475 -5.06 30.99 -4.06
N GLY A 476 -5.91 31.60 -3.25
CA GLY A 476 -7.27 32.00 -3.65
C GLY A 476 -7.30 33.12 -4.70
N GLU A 477 -6.31 34.01 -4.69
CA GLU A 477 -6.19 35.11 -5.66
C GLU A 477 -5.56 34.66 -6.98
N TRP A 478 -4.58 33.74 -6.94
CA TRP A 478 -3.81 33.33 -8.13
C TRP A 478 -4.39 32.10 -8.83
N ASN A 479 -4.74 31.05 -8.08
CA ASN A 479 -5.05 29.73 -8.66
C ASN A 479 -6.55 29.44 -8.77
N PHE A 480 -7.45 30.31 -8.29
CA PHE A 480 -8.88 30.02 -8.35
C PHE A 480 -9.48 30.42 -9.70
N ASP A 481 -10.00 29.47 -10.45
CA ASP A 481 -10.78 29.69 -11.67
C ASP A 481 -12.22 30.07 -11.32
N GLU A 482 -12.55 31.36 -11.38
CA GLU A 482 -13.92 31.85 -11.12
C GLU A 482 -14.95 31.33 -12.15
N LYS A 483 -14.51 30.91 -13.34
CA LYS A 483 -15.39 30.38 -14.38
C LYS A 483 -15.81 28.93 -14.07
N ALA A 484 -14.87 28.08 -13.70
CA ALA A 484 -15.13 26.71 -13.29
C ALA A 484 -15.67 26.65 -11.85
N GLY A 485 -15.31 27.60 -11.00
CA GLY A 485 -15.57 27.60 -9.57
C GLY A 485 -14.68 26.61 -8.81
N ALA A 486 -13.50 26.29 -9.34
CA ALA A 486 -12.54 25.34 -8.82
C ALA A 486 -11.11 25.90 -8.98
N PHE A 487 -10.11 25.26 -8.36
CA PHE A 487 -8.71 25.65 -8.52
C PHE A 487 -8.07 24.97 -9.73
N TRP A 488 -7.38 25.73 -10.56
CA TRP A 488 -6.45 25.16 -11.54
C TRP A 488 -5.37 24.32 -10.85
N ASP A 489 -4.87 23.31 -11.55
CA ASP A 489 -3.84 22.43 -11.00
C ASP A 489 -2.48 23.13 -10.87
N GLY A 490 -1.90 23.57 -11.98
CA GLY A 490 -0.59 24.20 -12.04
C GLY A 490 -0.35 24.90 -13.36
N MET A 491 0.92 25.20 -13.67
CA MET A 491 1.31 25.94 -14.86
C MET A 491 2.12 25.07 -15.84
N LYS A 492 2.01 25.42 -17.13
CA LYS A 492 2.89 24.95 -18.19
C LYS A 492 3.31 26.18 -19.02
N GLU A 493 4.61 26.33 -19.23
CA GLU A 493 5.17 27.46 -20.00
C GLU A 493 4.74 28.84 -19.48
N GLY A 494 4.49 28.97 -18.18
CA GLY A 494 4.12 30.21 -17.51
C GLY A 494 2.63 30.56 -17.53
N GLU A 495 1.77 29.68 -18.08
CA GLU A 495 0.32 29.85 -18.09
C GLU A 495 -0.36 28.71 -17.33
N PHE A 496 -1.50 28.96 -16.69
CA PHE A 496 -2.29 27.92 -16.05
C PHE A 496 -2.80 26.92 -17.08
N VAL A 497 -2.66 25.64 -16.75
CA VAL A 497 -3.24 24.56 -17.56
C VAL A 497 -4.74 24.51 -17.30
N ASP A 498 -5.54 24.38 -18.35
CA ASP A 498 -7.01 24.24 -18.25
C ASP A 498 -7.37 22.82 -17.74
N ALA A 499 -7.01 22.57 -16.49
CA ALA A 499 -7.25 21.33 -15.77
C ALA A 499 -7.38 21.61 -14.27
N HIS A 500 -8.33 20.90 -13.65
CA HIS A 500 -8.62 20.99 -12.23
C HIS A 500 -8.40 19.60 -11.62
N ALA A 501 -7.47 19.51 -10.68
CA ALA A 501 -7.10 18.26 -10.03
C ALA A 501 -7.95 17.99 -8.79
N GLN A 502 -8.32 16.73 -8.59
CA GLN A 502 -9.08 16.25 -7.43
C GLN A 502 -8.34 16.54 -6.10
N ASP A 503 -7.02 16.29 -6.05
CA ASP A 503 -6.20 16.47 -4.86
C ASP A 503 -6.10 17.94 -4.42
N GLY A 504 -5.71 18.84 -5.33
CA GLY A 504 -5.55 20.26 -5.04
C GLY A 504 -6.84 20.89 -4.51
N ASN A 505 -7.95 20.61 -5.18
CA ASN A 505 -9.27 21.12 -4.78
C ASN A 505 -9.74 20.54 -3.45
N SER A 506 -9.56 19.25 -3.23
CA SER A 506 -9.99 18.58 -2.00
C SER A 506 -9.18 19.06 -0.79
N ILE A 507 -7.85 19.13 -0.91
CA ILE A 507 -6.98 19.59 0.18
C ILE A 507 -7.15 21.09 0.44
N ALA A 508 -7.39 21.92 -0.60
CA ALA A 508 -7.71 23.33 -0.39
C ALA A 508 -9.00 23.53 0.46
N ILE A 509 -9.99 22.67 0.27
CA ILE A 509 -11.21 22.68 1.11
C ILE A 509 -10.89 22.20 2.53
N LEU A 510 -10.11 21.13 2.67
CA LEU A 510 -9.71 20.61 3.98
C LEU A 510 -8.83 21.60 4.75
N ALA A 511 -8.01 22.36 4.04
CA ALA A 511 -7.17 23.42 4.59
C ALA A 511 -7.88 24.76 4.80
N ASP A 512 -9.20 24.86 4.62
CA ASP A 512 -10.00 26.11 4.74
C ASP A 512 -9.49 27.26 3.88
N VAL A 513 -8.98 27.00 2.67
CA VAL A 513 -8.55 28.03 1.72
C VAL A 513 -9.74 28.83 1.22
N VAL A 514 -10.88 28.18 1.06
CA VAL A 514 -12.11 28.79 0.56
C VAL A 514 -13.27 28.59 1.53
N GLY A 515 -14.16 29.57 1.58
CA GLY A 515 -15.37 29.46 2.39
C GLY A 515 -16.35 28.41 1.85
N LYS A 516 -17.26 27.99 2.71
CA LYS A 516 -18.21 26.88 2.49
C LYS A 516 -18.95 26.94 1.15
N LYS A 517 -19.32 28.15 0.67
CA LYS A 517 -20.03 28.32 -0.62
C LYS A 517 -19.15 27.92 -1.80
N LYS A 518 -17.90 28.41 -1.87
CA LYS A 518 -16.95 28.07 -2.94
C LYS A 518 -16.55 26.58 -2.84
N ALA A 519 -16.34 26.05 -1.63
CA ALA A 519 -16.07 24.63 -1.41
C ALA A 519 -17.16 23.72 -2.01
N ARG A 520 -18.44 24.02 -1.72
CA ARG A 520 -19.56 23.26 -2.31
C ARG A 520 -19.59 23.40 -3.82
N GLY A 521 -19.38 24.61 -4.36
CA GLY A 521 -19.36 24.85 -5.81
C GLY A 521 -18.29 24.02 -6.53
N ALA A 522 -17.07 23.94 -5.96
CA ALA A 522 -16.00 23.11 -6.52
C ALA A 522 -16.35 21.61 -6.49
N LEU A 523 -16.91 21.11 -5.40
CA LEU A 523 -17.31 19.71 -5.29
C LEU A 523 -18.51 19.36 -6.21
N GLU A 524 -19.45 20.28 -6.42
CA GLU A 524 -20.53 20.15 -7.40
C GLU A 524 -20.01 20.17 -8.84
N TYR A 525 -19.01 21.01 -9.11
CA TYR A 525 -18.29 21.02 -10.39
C TYR A 525 -17.68 19.64 -10.66
N TYR A 526 -16.93 19.07 -9.70
CA TYR A 526 -16.34 17.74 -9.82
C TYR A 526 -17.39 16.65 -10.06
N SER A 527 -18.48 16.65 -9.33
CA SER A 527 -19.58 15.69 -9.53
C SER A 527 -20.13 15.73 -10.95
N ARG A 528 -20.07 16.89 -11.60
CA ARG A 528 -20.58 17.09 -12.96
C ARG A 528 -19.60 16.68 -14.05
N VAL A 529 -18.30 16.96 -13.88
CA VAL A 529 -17.32 16.81 -14.96
C VAL A 529 -16.41 15.59 -14.81
N ALA A 530 -16.10 15.19 -13.58
CA ALA A 530 -15.13 14.13 -13.27
C ALA A 530 -15.78 12.78 -12.93
N SER A 531 -17.11 12.70 -12.84
CA SER A 531 -17.80 11.47 -12.46
C SER A 531 -17.60 10.34 -13.47
N ARG A 532 -17.20 9.16 -12.96
CA ARG A 532 -17.05 7.91 -13.71
C ARG A 532 -17.81 6.80 -12.99
N PRO A 533 -18.14 5.68 -13.66
CA PRO A 533 -18.86 4.57 -13.02
C PRO A 533 -18.17 3.97 -11.80
N TYR A 534 -16.88 4.21 -11.64
CA TYR A 534 -15.98 3.64 -10.62
C TYR A 534 -15.36 4.68 -9.70
N GLY A 535 -15.90 5.89 -9.63
CA GLY A 535 -15.43 6.99 -8.79
C GLY A 535 -15.24 8.29 -9.55
N ASN A 536 -14.73 9.33 -8.92
CA ASN A 536 -14.39 10.57 -9.58
C ASN A 536 -12.96 10.50 -10.17
N ALA A 537 -12.81 10.97 -11.40
CA ALA A 537 -11.52 11.03 -12.06
C ALA A 537 -10.60 12.05 -11.39
N PHE A 538 -9.29 11.80 -11.50
CA PHE A 538 -8.26 12.66 -10.93
C PHE A 538 -8.25 14.06 -11.54
N TYR A 539 -8.41 14.14 -12.87
CA TYR A 539 -8.58 15.41 -13.59
C TYR A 539 -9.92 15.47 -14.32
N ASP A 540 -10.41 16.67 -14.51
CA ASP A 540 -11.58 16.95 -15.34
C ASP A 540 -11.27 16.92 -16.84
N SER A 541 -9.98 17.05 -17.23
CA SER A 541 -9.51 17.06 -18.62
C SER A 541 -8.17 16.34 -18.78
N ASP A 542 -7.78 16.06 -20.02
CA ASP A 542 -6.47 15.48 -20.37
C ASP A 542 -5.39 16.56 -20.70
N ALA A 543 -5.61 17.81 -20.32
CA ALA A 543 -4.70 18.90 -20.66
C ALA A 543 -3.31 18.76 -20.01
N VAL A 544 -3.21 18.13 -18.82
CA VAL A 544 -1.94 17.85 -18.15
C VAL A 544 -1.26 16.62 -18.77
N ALA A 545 -2.00 15.52 -18.93
CA ALA A 545 -1.50 14.30 -19.54
C ALA A 545 -2.66 13.45 -20.06
N GLU A 546 -2.43 12.76 -21.18
CA GLU A 546 -3.42 11.91 -21.85
C GLU A 546 -3.92 10.79 -20.94
N GLY A 547 -5.23 10.58 -20.91
CA GLY A 547 -5.92 9.55 -20.15
C GLY A 547 -6.12 9.84 -18.66
N PHE A 548 -5.62 10.97 -18.14
CA PHE A 548 -5.78 11.31 -16.73
C PHE A 548 -7.22 11.64 -16.35
N SER A 549 -8.03 12.11 -17.28
CA SER A 549 -9.46 12.34 -17.08
C SER A 549 -10.28 11.05 -16.90
N GLN A 550 -9.66 9.89 -17.09
CA GLN A 550 -10.27 8.57 -16.89
C GLN A 550 -9.72 7.82 -15.67
N ARG A 551 -8.63 8.29 -15.07
CA ARG A 551 -8.00 7.63 -13.92
C ARG A 551 -8.67 8.05 -12.63
N VAL A 552 -9.03 7.06 -11.81
CA VAL A 552 -9.47 7.27 -10.44
C VAL A 552 -8.33 6.87 -9.51
N TYR A 553 -7.86 7.81 -8.72
CA TYR A 553 -6.82 7.57 -7.75
C TYR A 553 -7.47 7.39 -6.38
N ALA A 554 -7.39 6.20 -5.92
CA ALA A 554 -7.98 5.81 -4.68
C ALA A 554 -7.49 6.66 -3.49
N PHE A 555 -6.19 7.00 -3.42
CA PHE A 555 -5.60 7.87 -2.40
C PHE A 555 -6.28 9.23 -2.29
N VAL A 556 -6.48 9.86 -3.41
CA VAL A 556 -7.07 11.20 -3.47
C VAL A 556 -8.55 11.19 -3.16
N SER A 557 -9.24 10.13 -3.55
CA SER A 557 -10.68 9.99 -3.29
C SER A 557 -11.01 10.07 -1.80
N TYR A 558 -10.10 9.63 -0.90
CA TYR A 558 -10.26 9.86 0.53
C TYR A 558 -10.40 11.35 0.87
N PHE A 559 -9.50 12.19 0.37
CA PHE A 559 -9.51 13.62 0.69
C PHE A 559 -10.73 14.32 0.09
N GLU A 560 -11.20 13.89 -1.09
CA GLU A 560 -12.44 14.40 -1.67
C GLU A 560 -13.65 14.05 -0.79
N LEU A 561 -13.76 12.81 -0.35
CA LEU A 561 -14.84 12.38 0.53
C LEU A 561 -14.85 13.16 1.85
N ALA A 562 -13.67 13.32 2.46
CA ALA A 562 -13.50 14.14 3.65
C ALA A 562 -13.90 15.60 3.41
N ALA A 563 -13.51 16.18 2.25
CA ALA A 563 -13.88 17.54 1.86
C ALA A 563 -15.41 17.68 1.67
N ARG A 564 -16.08 16.68 1.09
CA ARG A 564 -17.55 16.65 0.95
C ARG A 564 -18.24 16.69 2.30
N PHE A 565 -17.80 15.88 3.25
CA PHE A 565 -18.34 15.91 4.60
C PHE A 565 -18.09 17.26 5.30
N LYS A 566 -16.86 17.79 5.21
CA LYS A 566 -16.52 19.12 5.74
C LYS A 566 -17.40 20.22 5.15
N ALA A 567 -17.71 20.15 3.87
CA ALA A 567 -18.60 21.09 3.19
C ALA A 567 -20.09 20.89 3.53
N GLY A 568 -20.46 19.85 4.29
CA GLY A 568 -21.84 19.50 4.64
C GLY A 568 -22.60 18.88 3.46
N MET A 569 -21.91 18.11 2.63
CA MET A 569 -22.46 17.38 1.47
C MET A 569 -22.42 15.84 1.75
N GLY A 570 -22.93 15.43 2.93
CA GLY A 570 -22.84 14.05 3.40
C GLY A 570 -23.47 13.03 2.45
N ASP A 571 -24.66 13.32 1.92
CA ASP A 571 -25.34 12.42 0.98
C ASP A 571 -24.48 12.19 -0.27
N SER A 572 -23.91 13.26 -0.83
CA SER A 572 -23.01 13.18 -1.98
C SER A 572 -21.72 12.41 -1.68
N ALA A 573 -21.20 12.53 -0.46
CA ALA A 573 -20.05 11.73 -0.02
C ALA A 573 -20.40 10.24 0.03
N VAL A 574 -21.52 9.89 0.61
CA VAL A 574 -22.00 8.50 0.71
C VAL A 574 -22.29 7.90 -0.69
N GLU A 575 -22.88 8.68 -1.60
CA GLU A 575 -23.08 8.25 -2.98
C GLU A 575 -21.74 7.95 -3.69
N GLU A 576 -20.75 8.82 -3.52
CA GLU A 576 -19.40 8.61 -4.07
C GLU A 576 -18.71 7.39 -3.45
N MET A 577 -18.82 7.20 -2.14
CA MET A 577 -18.32 6.00 -1.47
C MET A 577 -18.95 4.73 -2.06
N LYS A 578 -20.26 4.71 -2.25
CA LYS A 578 -20.98 3.57 -2.83
C LYS A 578 -20.56 3.30 -4.27
N ARG A 579 -20.27 4.34 -5.03
CA ARG A 579 -19.79 4.21 -6.40
C ARG A 579 -18.36 3.63 -6.44
N LEU A 580 -17.45 4.18 -5.67
CA LEU A 580 -16.05 3.77 -5.62
C LEU A 580 -15.89 2.38 -4.99
N TYR A 581 -16.21 2.24 -3.71
CA TYR A 581 -16.06 0.97 -2.99
C TYR A 581 -16.99 -0.11 -3.48
N GLY A 582 -18.22 0.26 -3.85
CA GLY A 582 -19.16 -0.66 -4.45
C GLY A 582 -18.70 -1.19 -5.81
N TRP A 583 -17.90 -0.43 -6.56
CA TRP A 583 -17.25 -0.94 -7.75
C TRP A 583 -16.12 -1.89 -7.36
N MET A 584 -15.21 -1.49 -6.48
CA MET A 584 -14.07 -2.29 -6.04
C MET A 584 -14.51 -3.63 -5.41
N SER A 585 -15.55 -3.63 -4.59
CA SER A 585 -16.06 -4.84 -3.93
C SER A 585 -16.72 -5.85 -4.88
N ARG A 586 -17.02 -5.48 -6.12
CA ARG A 586 -17.54 -6.38 -7.17
C ARG A 586 -16.45 -6.91 -8.08
N GLN A 587 -15.25 -6.40 -7.98
CA GLN A 587 -14.10 -6.90 -8.73
C GLN A 587 -13.44 -8.07 -7.97
N ASP A 588 -12.73 -8.90 -8.65
CA ASP A 588 -11.86 -9.88 -8.00
C ASP A 588 -10.61 -9.13 -7.47
N PRO A 589 -10.24 -9.31 -6.20
CA PRO A 589 -10.76 -10.24 -5.20
C PRO A 589 -11.94 -9.72 -4.35
N GLY A 590 -12.33 -8.46 -4.47
CA GLY A 590 -13.51 -7.89 -3.82
C GLY A 590 -13.43 -7.66 -2.30
N VAL A 591 -12.36 -8.05 -1.64
CA VAL A 591 -12.15 -7.93 -0.19
C VAL A 591 -11.10 -6.88 0.15
N THR A 592 -10.10 -6.72 -0.68
CA THR A 592 -9.04 -5.72 -0.49
C THR A 592 -9.16 -4.59 -1.50
N PHE A 593 -8.63 -3.43 -1.14
CA PHE A 593 -8.75 -2.19 -1.88
C PHE A 593 -7.40 -1.62 -2.33
N TRP A 594 -6.44 -2.42 -2.69
CA TRP A 594 -5.16 -1.94 -3.23
C TRP A 594 -5.04 -2.13 -4.75
#